data_33a5333b9dc779c9ebd0fb11eeadf139
#
_entry.id   33a5333b9dc779c9ebd0fb11eeadf139
#
_cell.length_a   1.000
_cell.length_b   1.000
_cell.length_c   1.000
_cell.angle_alpha   90.00
_cell.angle_beta   90.00
_cell.angle_gamma   90.00
#
_symmetry.space_group_name_H-M   'P 1'
#
loop_
_entity.id
_entity.type
_entity.pdbx_description
1 polymer ?
#
loop_
_entity_poly.entity_id
_entity_poly.type
_entity_poly.pdbx_seq_one_letter_code
_entity_poly.pdbx_strand_id
1 'polypeptide(L)'
;MSVTWIDGREVAKKWKENAAQRTQALIEKGVTPHLAVVVAGENPASQVYVHNKENACNRAGIRSTVLRLPESCTQEELEETVLALNADEQVHGILVQLPLPKGLDEARVLALIDPKKDVDGFHAMNAGKLMSGQPGFVPCTPLGVMKLLEAYDIPTRGKHAVVIGRSII
;
A
#
# COMPACT_ATOMS: atom_id res chain seq x y z
N MET A 1 -0.07 -21.94 30.93
CA MET A 1 0.27 -21.49 29.57
C MET A 1 0.56 -20.00 29.65
N SER A 2 1.74 -19.57 29.24
CA SER A 2 2.08 -18.13 29.19
C SER A 2 1.43 -17.52 27.95
N VAL A 3 0.78 -16.36 28.12
CA VAL A 3 0.25 -15.56 27.00
C VAL A 3 1.39 -14.74 26.41
N THR A 4 1.57 -14.80 25.10
CA THR A 4 2.50 -13.92 24.38
C THR A 4 1.72 -12.71 23.89
N TRP A 5 2.12 -11.52 24.33
CA TRP A 5 1.56 -10.27 23.86
C TRP A 5 2.34 -9.78 22.65
N ILE A 6 1.66 -9.62 21.50
CA ILE A 6 2.28 -9.09 20.28
C ILE A 6 2.14 -7.58 20.29
N ASP A 7 3.25 -6.85 20.45
CA ASP A 7 3.28 -5.40 20.35
C ASP A 7 3.53 -4.96 18.90
N GLY A 8 2.45 -4.66 18.20
CA GLY A 8 2.50 -4.20 16.81
C GLY A 8 3.20 -2.84 16.64
N ARG A 9 3.26 -2.00 17.67
CA ARG A 9 3.94 -0.70 17.61
C ARG A 9 5.45 -0.86 17.55
N GLU A 10 6.00 -1.75 18.36
CA GLU A 10 7.43 -2.07 18.36
C GLU A 10 7.88 -2.69 17.02
N VAL A 11 7.08 -3.63 16.49
CA VAL A 11 7.35 -4.23 15.19
C VAL A 11 7.29 -3.17 14.08
N ALA A 12 6.25 -2.35 14.06
CA ALA A 12 6.09 -1.27 13.08
C ALA A 12 7.23 -0.25 13.15
N LYS A 13 7.75 0.07 14.34
CA LYS A 13 8.89 0.98 14.51
C LYS A 13 10.12 0.42 13.81
N LYS A 14 10.48 -0.84 14.06
CA LYS A 14 11.62 -1.51 13.41
C LYS A 14 11.49 -1.53 11.88
N TRP A 15 10.28 -1.79 11.36
CA TRP A 15 10.04 -1.79 9.92
C TRP A 15 10.16 -0.40 9.30
N LYS A 16 9.70 0.66 9.99
CA LYS A 16 9.86 2.05 9.54
C LYS A 16 11.34 2.47 9.51
N GLU A 17 12.11 2.09 10.52
CA GLU A 17 13.56 2.33 10.57
C GLU A 17 14.29 1.61 9.43
N ASN A 18 13.95 0.35 9.17
CA ASN A 18 14.49 -0.39 8.04
C ASN A 18 14.12 0.26 6.69
N ALA A 19 12.88 0.68 6.52
CA ALA A 19 12.45 1.39 5.32
C ALA A 19 13.24 2.68 5.11
N ALA A 20 13.45 3.48 6.16
CA ALA A 20 14.25 4.70 6.08
C ALA A 20 15.71 4.43 5.69
N GLN A 21 16.34 3.41 6.27
CA GLN A 21 17.70 3.01 5.90
C GLN A 21 17.81 2.58 4.43
N ARG A 22 16.85 1.78 3.95
CA ARG A 22 16.80 1.35 2.54
C ARG A 22 16.57 2.52 1.60
N THR A 23 15.71 3.46 1.99
CA THR A 23 15.46 4.67 1.22
C THR A 23 16.73 5.52 1.12
N GLN A 24 17.45 5.71 2.21
CA GLN A 24 18.70 6.44 2.22
C GLN A 24 19.75 5.81 1.28
N ALA A 25 19.87 4.49 1.31
CA ALA A 25 20.78 3.77 0.41
C ALA A 25 20.41 3.90 -1.09
N LEU A 26 19.13 4.11 -1.41
CA LEU A 26 18.69 4.41 -2.78
C LEU A 26 18.99 5.86 -3.16
N ILE A 27 18.78 6.81 -2.25
CA ILE A 27 19.07 8.23 -2.47
C ILE A 27 20.59 8.43 -2.75
N GLU A 28 21.45 7.73 -2.04
CA GLU A 28 22.90 7.74 -2.28
C GLU A 28 23.30 7.22 -3.66
N LYS A 29 22.43 6.40 -4.28
CA LYS A 29 22.57 5.93 -5.66
C LYS A 29 21.86 6.82 -6.68
N GLY A 30 21.35 7.98 -6.26
CA GLY A 30 20.65 8.93 -7.12
C GLY A 30 19.17 8.63 -7.36
N VAL A 31 18.57 7.69 -6.62
CA VAL A 31 17.15 7.34 -6.76
C VAL A 31 16.39 7.72 -5.51
N THR A 32 15.52 8.72 -5.61
CA THR A 32 14.59 9.07 -4.53
C THR A 32 13.26 8.31 -4.74
N PRO A 33 12.90 7.33 -3.90
CA PRO A 33 11.62 6.65 -4.02
C PRO A 33 10.46 7.65 -3.94
N HIS A 34 9.44 7.48 -4.78
CA HIS A 34 8.32 8.39 -4.89
C HIS A 34 7.00 7.63 -4.91
N LEU A 35 6.15 7.94 -3.94
CA LEU A 35 4.77 7.44 -3.83
C LEU A 35 3.79 8.53 -4.26
N ALA A 36 2.94 8.24 -5.24
CA ALA A 36 1.79 9.05 -5.60
C ALA A 36 0.53 8.46 -4.94
N VAL A 37 -0.21 9.29 -4.22
CA VAL A 37 -1.47 8.92 -3.57
C VAL A 37 -2.59 9.70 -4.24
N VAL A 38 -3.57 9.01 -4.80
CA VAL A 38 -4.78 9.60 -5.36
C VAL A 38 -5.91 9.45 -4.35
N VAL A 39 -6.57 10.56 -4.03
CA VAL A 39 -7.75 10.57 -3.16
C VAL A 39 -8.86 11.36 -3.84
N ALA A 40 -10.05 10.77 -3.95
CA ALA A 40 -11.23 11.42 -4.47
C ALA A 40 -12.23 11.66 -3.32
N GLY A 41 -12.77 12.88 -3.27
CA GLY A 41 -13.70 13.30 -2.22
C GLY A 41 -13.04 13.63 -0.88
N GLU A 42 -13.90 13.93 0.10
CA GLU A 42 -13.48 14.45 1.41
C GLU A 42 -13.83 13.51 2.58
N ASN A 43 -13.87 12.20 2.34
CA ASN A 43 -14.14 11.24 3.42
C ASN A 43 -13.16 11.44 4.59
N PRO A 44 -13.63 11.73 5.81
CA PRO A 44 -12.75 12.06 6.94
C PRO A 44 -11.77 10.94 7.29
N ALA A 45 -12.18 9.68 7.19
CA ALA A 45 -11.29 8.54 7.44
C ALA A 45 -10.18 8.49 6.39
N SER A 46 -10.50 8.67 5.11
CA SER A 46 -9.51 8.72 4.02
C SER A 46 -8.50 9.85 4.23
N GLN A 47 -8.93 11.04 4.67
CA GLN A 47 -8.03 12.15 4.94
C GLN A 47 -7.02 11.84 6.06
N VAL A 48 -7.46 11.19 7.13
CA VAL A 48 -6.57 10.75 8.23
C VAL A 48 -5.55 9.72 7.72
N TYR A 49 -5.98 8.75 6.92
CA TYR A 49 -5.08 7.74 6.35
C TYR A 49 -4.06 8.35 5.40
N VAL A 50 -4.48 9.25 4.51
CA VAL A 50 -3.58 9.95 3.59
C VAL A 50 -2.55 10.78 4.35
N HIS A 51 -2.98 11.55 5.33
CA HIS A 51 -2.07 12.35 6.19
C HIS A 51 -1.05 11.47 6.92
N ASN A 52 -1.47 10.33 7.47
CA ASN A 52 -0.58 9.40 8.15
C ASN A 52 0.44 8.77 7.18
N LYS A 53 0.02 8.43 5.95
CA LYS A 53 0.91 7.91 4.90
C LYS A 53 1.94 8.94 4.48
N GLU A 54 1.51 10.17 4.24
CA GLU A 54 2.38 11.30 3.90
C GLU A 54 3.45 11.54 4.98
N ASN A 55 3.04 11.59 6.26
CA ASN A 55 3.96 11.70 7.38
C ASN A 55 4.93 10.52 7.48
N ALA A 56 4.47 9.30 7.19
CA ALA A 56 5.32 8.12 7.21
C ALA A 56 6.35 8.15 6.07
N CYS A 57 5.95 8.56 4.86
CA CYS A 57 6.84 8.74 3.72
C CYS A 57 7.92 9.78 4.04
N ASN A 58 7.52 10.96 4.54
CA ASN A 58 8.44 12.03 4.91
C ASN A 58 9.49 11.57 5.92
N ARG A 59 9.09 10.82 6.96
CA ARG A 59 10.03 10.27 7.96
C ARG A 59 10.98 9.23 7.38
N ALA A 60 10.54 8.50 6.36
CA ALA A 60 11.36 7.49 5.69
C ALA A 60 12.23 8.07 4.56
N GLY A 61 12.14 9.38 4.25
CA GLY A 61 12.83 9.99 3.13
C GLY A 61 12.22 9.67 1.77
N ILE A 62 11.01 9.11 1.73
CA ILE A 62 10.26 8.81 0.51
C ILE A 62 9.53 10.08 0.07
N ARG A 63 9.71 10.50 -1.17
CA ARG A 63 8.92 11.57 -1.75
C ARG A 63 7.46 11.13 -1.82
N SER A 64 6.53 11.98 -1.36
CA SER A 64 5.11 11.72 -1.43
C SER A 64 4.39 12.87 -2.16
N THR A 65 3.54 12.52 -3.13
CA THR A 65 2.65 13.47 -3.80
C THR A 65 1.22 13.01 -3.60
N VAL A 66 0.37 13.88 -3.09
CA VAL A 66 -1.06 13.61 -2.89
C VAL A 66 -1.87 14.39 -3.92
N LEU A 67 -2.53 13.67 -4.83
CA LEU A 67 -3.45 14.24 -5.82
C LEU A 67 -4.86 14.14 -5.25
N ARG A 68 -5.49 15.30 -5.10
CA ARG A 68 -6.84 15.42 -4.54
C ARG A 68 -7.82 15.74 -5.65
N LEU A 69 -8.74 14.83 -5.92
CA LEU A 69 -9.84 15.03 -6.83
C LEU A 69 -11.11 15.38 -6.03
N PRO A 70 -11.96 16.25 -6.56
CA PRO A 70 -13.23 16.59 -5.90
C PRO A 70 -14.15 15.35 -5.82
N GLU A 71 -15.13 15.38 -4.92
CA GLU A 71 -16.14 14.32 -4.84
C GLU A 71 -16.96 14.19 -6.14
N SER A 72 -17.06 15.28 -6.90
CA SER A 72 -17.76 15.34 -8.19
C SER A 72 -16.91 14.89 -9.38
N CYS A 73 -15.68 14.38 -9.16
CA CYS A 73 -14.84 13.93 -10.27
C CYS A 73 -15.51 12.80 -11.04
N THR A 74 -15.28 12.79 -12.35
CA THR A 74 -15.79 11.71 -13.21
C THR A 74 -14.88 10.49 -13.16
N GLN A 75 -15.39 9.36 -13.66
CA GLN A 75 -14.58 8.14 -13.80
C GLN A 75 -13.37 8.39 -14.72
N GLU A 76 -13.59 9.11 -15.81
CA GLU A 76 -12.57 9.44 -16.80
C GLU A 76 -11.48 10.30 -16.20
N GLU A 77 -11.80 11.35 -15.45
CA GLU A 77 -10.81 12.21 -14.77
C GLU A 77 -9.92 11.43 -13.80
N LEU A 78 -10.52 10.49 -13.05
CA LEU A 78 -9.78 9.64 -12.13
C LEU A 78 -8.87 8.66 -12.89
N GLU A 79 -9.38 8.06 -13.98
CA GLU A 79 -8.59 7.14 -14.81
C GLU A 79 -7.44 7.85 -15.52
N GLU A 80 -7.67 9.04 -16.10
CA GLU A 80 -6.63 9.86 -16.70
C GLU A 80 -5.54 10.21 -15.69
N THR A 81 -5.92 10.51 -14.45
CA THR A 81 -4.97 10.76 -13.36
C THR A 81 -4.08 9.54 -13.10
N VAL A 82 -4.66 8.35 -13.03
CA VAL A 82 -3.90 7.10 -12.82
C VAL A 82 -3.00 6.79 -14.01
N LEU A 83 -3.49 6.97 -15.24
CA LEU A 83 -2.71 6.75 -16.46
C LEU A 83 -1.51 7.71 -16.57
N ALA A 84 -1.70 8.98 -16.20
CA ALA A 84 -0.61 9.95 -16.15
C ALA A 84 0.47 9.53 -15.13
N LEU A 85 0.08 9.03 -13.95
CA LEU A 85 1.02 8.52 -12.95
C LEU A 85 1.74 7.24 -13.40
N ASN A 86 1.06 6.38 -14.16
CA ASN A 86 1.69 5.21 -14.77
C ASN A 86 2.80 5.60 -15.75
N ALA A 87 2.57 6.66 -16.54
CA ALA A 87 3.50 7.17 -17.54
C ALA A 87 4.68 7.96 -16.93
N ASP A 88 4.54 8.48 -15.72
CA ASP A 88 5.61 9.23 -15.04
C ASP A 88 6.68 8.28 -14.49
N GLU A 89 7.85 8.27 -15.12
CA GLU A 89 9.00 7.45 -14.70
C GLU A 89 9.55 7.83 -13.32
N GLN A 90 9.23 9.02 -12.81
CA GLN A 90 9.64 9.45 -11.48
C GLN A 90 8.71 8.95 -10.38
N VAL A 91 7.54 8.42 -10.74
CA VAL A 91 6.61 7.79 -9.80
C VAL A 91 6.91 6.28 -9.72
N HIS A 92 7.30 5.82 -8.55
CA HIS A 92 7.69 4.43 -8.30
C HIS A 92 6.57 3.59 -7.68
N GLY A 93 5.59 4.24 -7.05
CA GLY A 93 4.43 3.59 -6.47
C GLY A 93 3.19 4.46 -6.60
N ILE A 94 2.05 3.83 -6.85
CA ILE A 94 0.74 4.46 -6.96
C ILE A 94 -0.19 3.81 -5.95
N LEU A 95 -0.94 4.63 -5.24
CA LEU A 95 -1.97 4.22 -4.31
C LEU A 95 -3.24 5.04 -4.58
N VAL A 96 -4.35 4.36 -4.83
CA VAL A 96 -5.67 4.99 -4.88
C VAL A 96 -6.38 4.73 -3.55
N GLN A 97 -6.63 5.80 -2.80
CA GLN A 97 -7.24 5.68 -1.48
C GLN A 97 -8.72 5.33 -1.57
N LEU A 98 -9.06 4.16 -1.07
CA LEU A 98 -10.45 3.70 -0.96
C LEU A 98 -11.08 4.15 0.38
N PRO A 99 -12.43 4.26 0.45
CA PRO A 99 -13.39 4.08 -0.65
C PRO A 99 -13.44 5.28 -1.60
N LEU A 100 -13.80 5.04 -2.84
CA LEU A 100 -14.10 6.11 -3.81
C LEU A 100 -15.50 6.70 -3.58
N PRO A 101 -15.78 7.91 -4.09
CA PRO A 101 -17.13 8.47 -4.14
C PRO A 101 -18.12 7.54 -4.85
N LYS A 102 -19.38 7.61 -4.43
CA LYS A 102 -20.45 6.80 -5.04
C LYS A 102 -20.57 7.06 -6.54
N GLY A 103 -20.67 6.01 -7.31
CA GLY A 103 -20.81 6.05 -8.76
C GLY A 103 -19.51 5.82 -9.52
N LEU A 104 -18.35 5.85 -8.86
CA LEU A 104 -17.07 5.47 -9.44
C LEU A 104 -16.85 3.95 -9.31
N ASP A 105 -16.27 3.36 -10.35
CA ASP A 105 -15.91 1.94 -10.40
C ASP A 105 -14.50 1.73 -9.86
N GLU A 106 -14.42 1.31 -8.59
CA GLU A 106 -13.15 1.03 -7.91
C GLU A 106 -12.35 -0.07 -8.62
N ALA A 107 -13.01 -1.13 -9.06
CA ALA A 107 -12.33 -2.26 -9.69
C ALA A 107 -11.67 -1.86 -11.01
N ARG A 108 -12.35 -1.04 -11.79
CA ARG A 108 -11.84 -0.50 -13.04
C ARG A 108 -10.63 0.39 -12.82
N VAL A 109 -10.68 1.27 -11.81
CA VAL A 109 -9.54 2.15 -11.47
C VAL A 109 -8.33 1.35 -10.99
N LEU A 110 -8.53 0.39 -10.09
CA LEU A 110 -7.44 -0.45 -9.57
C LEU A 110 -6.79 -1.31 -10.67
N ALA A 111 -7.57 -1.76 -11.65
CA ALA A 111 -7.06 -2.52 -12.79
C ALA A 111 -6.23 -1.68 -13.78
N LEU A 112 -6.32 -0.35 -13.73
CA LEU A 112 -5.51 0.55 -14.57
C LEU A 112 -4.13 0.83 -13.99
N ILE A 113 -3.91 0.63 -12.69
CA ILE A 113 -2.60 0.86 -12.08
C ILE A 113 -1.59 -0.11 -12.70
N ASP A 114 -0.41 0.38 -13.12
CA ASP A 114 0.66 -0.53 -13.56
C ASP A 114 1.00 -1.50 -12.42
N PRO A 115 0.93 -2.83 -12.62
CA PRO A 115 1.26 -3.82 -11.60
C PRO A 115 2.64 -3.64 -10.95
N LYS A 116 3.56 -2.98 -11.64
CA LYS A 116 4.89 -2.64 -11.10
C LYS A 116 4.88 -1.44 -10.16
N LYS A 117 3.80 -0.65 -10.18
CA LYS A 117 3.61 0.52 -9.31
C LYS A 117 2.47 0.34 -8.30
N ASP A 118 1.74 -0.78 -8.36
CA ASP A 118 0.63 -1.14 -7.46
C ASP A 118 1.16 -1.54 -6.08
N VAL A 119 1.44 -0.54 -5.24
CA VAL A 119 2.06 -0.77 -3.92
C VAL A 119 1.11 -1.39 -2.89
N ASP A 120 -0.20 -1.33 -3.12
CA ASP A 120 -1.19 -2.01 -2.27
C ASP A 120 -1.39 -3.49 -2.64
N GLY A 121 -0.90 -3.91 -3.82
CA GLY A 121 -1.01 -5.29 -4.28
C GLY A 121 -2.43 -5.73 -4.65
N PHE A 122 -3.30 -4.78 -5.04
CA PHE A 122 -4.71 -5.07 -5.35
C PHE A 122 -4.94 -5.45 -6.80
N HIS A 123 -3.98 -5.16 -7.67
CA HIS A 123 -4.09 -5.54 -9.08
C HIS A 123 -4.10 -7.06 -9.24
N ALA A 124 -4.99 -7.57 -10.11
CA ALA A 124 -5.16 -9.01 -10.35
C ALA A 124 -3.86 -9.74 -10.71
N MET A 125 -2.93 -9.05 -11.41
CA MET A 125 -1.62 -9.58 -11.73
C MET A 125 -0.79 -9.86 -10.46
N ASN A 126 -0.79 -8.95 -9.49
CA ASN A 126 -0.07 -9.12 -8.22
C ASN A 126 -0.71 -10.21 -7.36
N ALA A 127 -2.05 -10.26 -7.32
CA ALA A 127 -2.78 -11.34 -6.67
C ALA A 127 -2.44 -12.72 -7.29
N GLY A 128 -2.38 -12.80 -8.62
CA GLY A 128 -1.98 -14.01 -9.35
C GLY A 128 -0.54 -14.43 -9.05
N LYS A 129 0.38 -13.47 -8.99
CA LYS A 129 1.78 -13.72 -8.60
C LYS A 129 1.88 -14.25 -7.17
N LEU A 130 1.13 -13.66 -6.23
CA LEU A 130 1.11 -14.14 -4.85
C LEU A 130 0.61 -15.59 -4.77
N MET A 131 -0.47 -15.92 -5.46
CA MET A 131 -1.01 -17.28 -5.49
C MET A 131 -0.06 -18.30 -6.11
N SER A 132 0.71 -17.90 -7.12
CA SER A 132 1.68 -18.77 -7.82
C SER A 132 3.08 -18.76 -7.19
N GLY A 133 3.28 -18.05 -6.07
CA GLY A 133 4.58 -17.94 -5.41
C GLY A 133 5.62 -17.13 -6.20
N GLN A 134 5.17 -16.28 -7.12
CA GLN A 134 6.05 -15.41 -7.89
C GLN A 134 6.29 -14.07 -7.19
N PRO A 135 7.43 -13.40 -7.41
CA PRO A 135 7.70 -12.08 -6.87
C PRO A 135 6.68 -11.04 -7.37
N GLY A 136 6.12 -10.26 -6.46
CA GLY A 136 5.18 -9.19 -6.75
C GLY A 136 4.85 -8.41 -5.50
N PHE A 137 4.03 -7.38 -5.63
CA PHE A 137 3.49 -6.68 -4.46
C PHE A 137 2.47 -7.57 -3.75
N VAL A 138 2.51 -7.53 -2.43
CA VAL A 138 1.60 -8.29 -1.54
C VAL A 138 0.75 -7.28 -0.78
N PRO A 139 -0.56 -7.52 -0.64
CA PRO A 139 -1.42 -6.63 0.13
C PRO A 139 -0.87 -6.36 1.53
N CYS A 140 -0.84 -5.07 1.90
CA CYS A 140 -0.12 -4.61 3.09
C CYS A 140 -0.67 -5.20 4.39
N THR A 141 -1.99 -5.39 4.51
CA THR A 141 -2.63 -5.92 5.72
C THR A 141 -2.21 -7.37 6.00
N PRO A 142 -2.40 -8.34 5.10
CA PRO A 142 -1.95 -9.71 5.34
C PRO A 142 -0.43 -9.81 5.46
N LEU A 143 0.34 -9.02 4.71
CA LEU A 143 1.78 -8.97 4.87
C LEU A 143 2.17 -8.51 6.28
N GLY A 144 1.50 -7.48 6.81
CA GLY A 144 1.71 -6.99 8.17
C GLY A 144 1.43 -8.07 9.22
N VAL A 145 0.36 -8.85 9.07
CA VAL A 145 0.05 -10.00 9.95
C VAL A 145 1.19 -11.01 9.92
N MET A 146 1.69 -11.37 8.73
CA MET A 146 2.81 -12.31 8.61
C MET A 146 4.08 -11.76 9.27
N LYS A 147 4.35 -10.46 9.15
CA LYS A 147 5.50 -9.81 9.80
C LYS A 147 5.39 -9.74 11.32
N LEU A 148 4.18 -9.65 11.86
CA LEU A 148 3.94 -9.76 13.30
C LEU A 148 4.23 -11.17 13.80
N LEU A 149 3.74 -12.19 13.10
CA LEU A 149 4.00 -13.59 13.46
C LEU A 149 5.49 -13.93 13.38
N GLU A 150 6.16 -13.48 12.33
CA GLU A 150 7.61 -13.66 12.14
C GLU A 150 8.42 -12.97 13.26
N ALA A 151 8.07 -11.77 13.65
CA ALA A 151 8.78 -11.01 14.68
C ALA A 151 8.70 -11.63 16.09
N TYR A 152 7.73 -12.51 16.31
CA TYR A 152 7.52 -13.23 17.57
C TYR A 152 7.79 -14.74 17.45
N ASP A 153 8.47 -15.17 16.39
CA ASP A 153 8.81 -16.57 16.14
C ASP A 153 7.61 -17.52 16.21
N ILE A 154 6.42 -17.06 15.77
CA ILE A 154 5.20 -17.86 15.76
C ILE A 154 5.15 -18.68 14.46
N PRO A 155 5.36 -20.00 14.53
CA PRO A 155 5.38 -20.85 13.35
C PRO A 155 3.97 -21.00 12.77
N THR A 156 3.84 -20.85 11.44
CA THR A 156 2.57 -21.07 10.74
C THR A 156 2.47 -22.44 10.09
N ARG A 157 3.60 -23.03 9.69
CA ARG A 157 3.64 -24.33 9.02
C ARG A 157 3.11 -25.44 9.92
N GLY A 158 2.17 -26.22 9.42
CA GLY A 158 1.55 -27.34 10.15
C GLY A 158 0.62 -26.92 11.28
N LYS A 159 0.24 -25.65 11.36
CA LYS A 159 -0.71 -25.14 12.36
C LYS A 159 -2.11 -25.03 11.79
N HIS A 160 -3.10 -25.18 12.67
CA HIS A 160 -4.49 -24.88 12.33
C HIS A 160 -4.68 -23.36 12.39
N ALA A 161 -5.04 -22.75 11.30
CA ALA A 161 -5.36 -21.33 11.21
C ALA A 161 -6.83 -21.13 10.87
N VAL A 162 -7.47 -20.18 11.52
CA VAL A 162 -8.85 -19.74 11.21
C VAL A 162 -8.80 -18.30 10.79
N VAL A 163 -9.32 -18.00 9.59
CA VAL A 163 -9.43 -16.64 9.05
C VAL A 163 -10.89 -16.23 9.02
N ILE A 164 -11.21 -15.13 9.69
CA ILE A 164 -12.57 -14.58 9.72
C ILE A 164 -12.58 -13.35 8.81
N GLY A 165 -13.21 -13.49 7.64
CA GLY A 165 -13.30 -12.45 6.62
C GLY A 165 -13.71 -13.04 5.27
N ARG A 166 -14.04 -12.15 4.32
CA ARG A 166 -14.42 -12.51 2.94
C ARG A 166 -13.92 -11.50 1.91
N SER A 167 -12.99 -10.66 2.30
CA SER A 167 -12.30 -9.76 1.37
C SER A 167 -11.30 -10.54 0.53
N ILE A 168 -11.03 -10.04 -0.68
CA ILE A 168 -9.93 -10.55 -1.53
C ILE A 168 -8.57 -9.95 -1.15
N ILE A 169 -8.58 -9.00 -0.23
CA ILE A 169 -7.40 -8.29 0.27
C ILE A 169 -7.27 -8.38 1.78
#